data_75ab9753c3a5a081b72e3e0e38d6ebd2
#
_entry.id   75ab9753c3a5a081b72e3e0e38d6ebd2
#
_cell.length_a   1.000
_cell.length_b   1.000
_cell.length_c   1.000
_cell.angle_alpha   90.00
_cell.angle_beta   90.00
_cell.angle_gamma   90.00
#
_symmetry.space_group_name_H-M   'P 1'
#
loop_
_entity.id
_entity.type
_entity.pdbx_description
1 polymer ?
#
loop_
_entity_poly.entity_id
_entity_poly.type
_entity_poly.pdbx_seq_one_letter_code
_entity_poly.pdbx_strand_id
1 'polypeptide(L)' 'MAITLDIENNPFLRDVFEEGRQEGQIEGERALVRRLLERRFGVLPAWVEEHIAAAATTALEQWGLRLLDATSLEEVFRTP' A
#
# COMPACT_ATOMS: atom_id res chain seq x y z
N MET A 1 -0.59 -22.11 10.61
CA MET A 1 0.50 -21.24 11.04
C MET A 1 0.44 -19.93 10.28
N ALA A 2 0.40 -18.88 10.99
CA ALA A 2 0.40 -17.58 10.36
C ALA A 2 1.76 -17.33 9.73
N ILE A 3 1.77 -17.07 8.47
CA ILE A 3 2.97 -16.60 7.83
C ILE A 3 3.05 -15.13 8.11
N THR A 4 3.67 -14.81 9.21
CA THR A 4 3.96 -13.45 9.49
C THR A 4 5.30 -13.14 8.90
N LEU A 5 5.34 -12.12 8.10
CA LEU A 5 6.60 -11.50 7.76
C LEU A 5 7.11 -10.86 9.03
N ASP A 6 7.79 -11.66 9.81
CA ASP A 6 8.35 -11.16 11.05
C ASP A 6 9.71 -10.54 10.74
N ILE A 7 9.64 -9.36 10.18
CA ILE A 7 10.84 -8.64 9.73
C ILE A 7 11.75 -8.34 10.93
N GLU A 8 11.15 -8.11 12.08
CA GLU A 8 11.92 -7.78 13.27
C GLU A 8 12.74 -8.93 13.78
N ASN A 9 12.23 -10.16 13.65
CA ASN A 9 12.91 -11.34 14.16
C ASN A 9 13.68 -12.10 13.10
N ASN A 10 13.63 -11.65 11.85
CA ASN A 10 14.35 -12.30 10.78
C ASN A 10 15.45 -11.37 10.25
N PRO A 11 16.72 -11.61 10.62
CA PRO A 11 17.81 -10.71 10.21
C PRO A 11 17.96 -10.59 8.71
N PHE A 12 17.70 -11.67 7.97
CA PHE A 12 17.82 -11.65 6.52
C PHE A 12 16.77 -10.72 5.90
N LEU A 13 15.53 -10.86 6.33
CA LEU A 13 14.46 -9.99 5.82
C LEU A 13 14.69 -8.54 6.22
N ARG A 14 15.23 -8.34 7.42
CA ARG A 14 15.55 -7.01 7.90
C ARG A 14 16.59 -6.34 7.03
N ASP A 15 17.65 -7.06 6.67
CA ASP A 15 18.70 -6.50 5.83
C ASP A 15 18.18 -6.17 4.43
N VAL A 16 17.41 -7.07 3.83
CA VAL A 16 16.81 -6.84 2.53
C VAL A 16 15.90 -5.62 2.57
N PHE A 17 15.11 -5.52 3.62
CA PHE A 17 14.19 -4.40 3.79
C PHE A 17 14.95 -3.08 3.93
N GLU A 18 16.02 -3.08 4.73
CA GLU A 18 16.83 -1.89 4.93
C GLU A 18 17.51 -1.43 3.65
N GLU A 19 18.04 -2.35 2.87
CA GLU A 19 18.70 -2.02 1.61
C GLU A 19 17.75 -1.42 0.59
N GLY A 20 16.52 -1.95 0.52
CA GLY A 20 15.53 -1.47 -0.42
C GLY A 20 14.70 -0.32 0.11
N ARG A 21 15.07 0.24 1.24
CA ARG A 21 14.18 1.07 2.01
C ARG A 21 13.69 2.33 1.32
N GLN A 22 14.54 3.01 0.56
CA GLN A 22 14.14 4.27 -0.07
C GLN A 22 13.35 4.04 -1.34
N GLU A 23 13.74 3.06 -2.14
CA GLU A 23 13.08 2.78 -3.41
C GLU A 23 12.09 1.63 -3.28
N GLY A 24 12.52 0.56 -2.62
CA GLY A 24 11.70 -0.63 -2.49
C GLY A 24 10.53 -0.47 -1.54
N GLN A 25 10.65 0.37 -0.53
CA GLN A 25 9.57 0.54 0.43
C GLN A 25 8.35 1.19 -0.21
N ILE A 26 8.54 2.28 -0.93
CA ILE A 26 7.40 2.97 -1.53
C ILE A 26 6.77 2.12 -2.63
N GLU A 27 7.57 1.41 -3.40
CA GLU A 27 7.04 0.50 -4.40
C GLU A 27 6.25 -0.64 -3.77
N GLY A 28 6.75 -1.17 -2.64
CA GLY A 28 6.04 -2.20 -1.90
C GLY A 28 4.72 -1.69 -1.35
N GLU A 29 4.70 -0.46 -0.84
CA GLU A 29 3.47 0.13 -0.34
C GLU A 29 2.47 0.39 -1.45
N ARG A 30 2.93 0.85 -2.59
CA ARG A 30 2.06 1.03 -3.76
C ARG A 30 1.43 -0.28 -4.18
N ALA A 31 2.23 -1.33 -4.25
CA ALA A 31 1.74 -2.65 -4.64
C ALA A 31 0.71 -3.17 -3.64
N LEU A 32 0.97 -2.99 -2.35
CA LEU A 32 0.07 -3.46 -1.31
C LEU A 32 -1.26 -2.71 -1.36
N VAL A 33 -1.21 -1.39 -1.41
CA VAL A 33 -2.43 -0.58 -1.46
C VAL A 33 -3.25 -0.93 -2.69
N ARG A 34 -2.57 -1.08 -3.82
CA ARG A 34 -3.24 -1.46 -5.07
C ARG A 34 -3.95 -2.80 -4.94
N ARG A 35 -3.30 -3.79 -4.38
CA ARG A 35 -3.90 -5.12 -4.19
C ARG A 35 -5.11 -5.06 -3.26
N LEU A 36 -5.00 -4.30 -2.19
CA LEU A 36 -6.10 -4.18 -1.24
C LEU A 36 -7.30 -3.49 -1.89
N LEU A 37 -7.04 -2.46 -2.68
CA LEU A 37 -8.11 -1.76 -3.39
C LEU A 37 -8.78 -2.68 -4.42
N GLU A 38 -7.98 -3.44 -5.17
CA GLU A 38 -8.53 -4.40 -6.12
C GLU A 38 -9.38 -5.45 -5.43
N ARG A 39 -8.93 -5.90 -4.27
CA ARG A 39 -9.64 -6.91 -3.52
C ARG A 39 -11.00 -6.41 -3.04
N ARG A 40 -11.08 -5.16 -2.62
CA ARG A 40 -12.32 -4.60 -2.10
C ARG A 40 -13.25 -4.07 -3.18
N PHE A 41 -12.69 -3.45 -4.20
CA PHE A 41 -13.49 -2.67 -5.15
C PHE A 41 -13.43 -3.21 -6.58
N GLY A 42 -12.61 -4.23 -6.83
CA GLY A 42 -12.49 -4.81 -8.16
C GLY A 42 -11.48 -4.08 -9.03
N VAL A 43 -11.73 -4.07 -10.33
CA VAL A 43 -10.82 -3.46 -11.28
C VAL A 43 -10.67 -1.97 -11.00
N LEU A 44 -9.42 -1.52 -10.93
CA LEU A 44 -9.15 -0.11 -10.63
C LEU A 44 -9.15 0.71 -11.91
N PRO A 45 -9.86 1.85 -11.90
CA PRO A 45 -9.84 2.74 -13.06
C PRO A 45 -8.49 3.46 -13.18
N ALA A 46 -8.26 4.05 -14.34
CA ALA A 46 -6.97 4.68 -14.63
C ALA A 46 -6.63 5.79 -13.65
N TRP A 47 -7.62 6.56 -13.20
CA TRP A 47 -7.35 7.67 -12.28
C TRP A 47 -6.83 7.17 -10.93
N VAL A 48 -7.28 5.98 -10.50
CA VAL A 48 -6.75 5.38 -9.27
C VAL A 48 -5.30 4.96 -9.46
N GLU A 49 -5.00 4.32 -10.59
CA GLU A 49 -3.63 3.91 -10.89
C GLU A 49 -2.70 5.12 -10.92
N GLU A 50 -3.15 6.22 -11.49
CA GLU A 50 -2.35 7.44 -11.55
C GLU A 50 -2.10 8.02 -10.17
N HIS A 51 -3.11 8.01 -9.31
CA HIS A 51 -2.95 8.49 -7.94
C HIS A 51 -1.93 7.65 -7.18
N ILE A 52 -2.01 6.34 -7.32
CA ILE A 52 -1.07 5.44 -6.65
C ILE A 52 0.34 5.68 -7.16
N ALA A 53 0.51 5.81 -8.47
CA ALA A 53 1.82 5.99 -9.07
C ALA A 53 2.50 7.29 -8.63
N ALA A 54 1.71 8.33 -8.36
CA ALA A 54 2.22 9.63 -7.97
C ALA A 54 2.29 9.84 -6.46
N ALA A 55 1.85 8.88 -5.67
CA ALA A 55 1.65 9.06 -4.24
C ALA A 55 2.96 9.01 -3.46
N ALA A 56 3.06 9.85 -2.44
CA ALA A 56 4.09 9.73 -1.42
C ALA A 56 3.65 8.70 -0.37
N THR A 57 4.59 8.29 0.45
CA THR A 57 4.36 7.29 1.49
C THR A 57 3.20 7.67 2.39
N THR A 58 3.13 8.93 2.80
CA THR A 58 2.06 9.39 3.70
C THR A 58 0.69 9.22 3.08
N ALA A 59 0.56 9.51 1.79
CA ALA A 59 -0.71 9.35 1.10
C ALA A 59 -1.10 7.88 1.02
N LEU A 60 -0.14 7.00 0.72
CA LEU A 60 -0.40 5.57 0.64
C LEU A 60 -0.87 5.03 1.99
N GLU A 61 -0.27 5.47 3.07
CA GLU A 61 -0.67 5.06 4.41
C GLU A 61 -2.08 5.51 4.74
N GLN A 62 -2.42 6.73 4.39
CA GLN A 62 -3.77 7.24 4.62
C GLN A 62 -4.81 6.46 3.84
N TRP A 63 -4.52 6.17 2.58
CA TRP A 63 -5.43 5.38 1.76
C TRP A 63 -5.58 3.97 2.29
N GLY A 64 -4.49 3.39 2.78
CA GLY A 64 -4.53 2.08 3.41
C GLY A 64 -5.47 2.03 4.61
N LEU A 65 -5.47 3.09 5.41
CA LEU A 65 -6.39 3.18 6.54
C LEU A 65 -7.82 3.42 6.09
N ARG A 66 -8.01 4.29 5.10
CA ARG A 66 -9.35 4.63 4.63
C ARG A 66 -10.05 3.47 3.93
N LEU A 67 -9.28 2.65 3.22
CA LEU A 67 -9.89 1.54 2.48
C LEU A 67 -10.53 0.50 3.39
N LEU A 68 -10.21 0.52 4.69
CA LEU A 68 -10.78 -0.43 5.62
C LEU A 68 -12.27 -0.20 5.84
N ASP A 69 -12.71 1.04 5.80
CA ASP A 69 -14.11 1.37 6.05
C ASP A 69 -14.75 2.24 4.97
N ALA A 70 -14.02 2.63 3.95
CA ALA A 70 -14.60 3.37 2.83
C ALA A 70 -15.56 2.48 2.04
N THR A 71 -16.61 3.07 1.52
CA THR A 71 -17.60 2.33 0.74
C THR A 71 -17.39 2.47 -0.75
N SER A 72 -16.49 3.34 -1.18
CA SER A 72 -16.20 3.55 -2.60
C SER A 72 -14.76 3.99 -2.78
N LEU A 73 -14.27 3.86 -4.02
CA LEU A 73 -12.93 4.33 -4.36
C LEU A 73 -12.82 5.85 -4.14
N GLU A 74 -13.85 6.58 -4.47
CA GLU A 74 -13.86 8.02 -4.29
C GLU A 74 -13.65 8.40 -2.83
N GLU A 75 -14.23 7.66 -1.91
CA GLU A 75 -14.03 7.91 -0.49
C GLU A 75 -12.59 7.71 -0.05
N VAL A 76 -11.95 6.69 -0.60
CA VAL A 76 -10.55 6.40 -0.25
C VAL A 76 -9.65 7.56 -0.64
N PHE A 77 -9.87 8.11 -1.83
CA PHE A 77 -9.00 9.13 -2.39
C PHE A 77 -9.46 10.55 -2.13
N ARG A 78 -10.55 10.70 -1.41
CA ARG A 78 -11.06 12.03 -1.06
C ARG A 78 -10.05 12.76 -0.18
N THR A 79 -9.72 13.97 -0.56
CA THR A 79 -8.87 14.83 0.26
C THR A 79 -9.73 15.45 1.35
N PRO A 80 -9.27 15.41 2.59
CA PRO A 80 -10.01 16.04 3.68
C PRO A 80 -10.05 17.55 3.55
#